data_398d185c08a7f1c996c9e54558e632f8
#
_entry.id   398d185c08a7f1c996c9e54558e632f8
#
_cell.length_a   1.000
_cell.length_b   1.000
_cell.length_c   1.000
_cell.angle_alpha   90.00
_cell.angle_beta   90.00
_cell.angle_gamma   90.00
#
_symmetry.space_group_name_H-M   'P 1'
#
loop_
_entity.id
_entity.type
_entity.pdbx_description
1 polymer ?
#
loop_
_entity_poly.entity_id
_entity_poly.type
_entity_poly.pdbx_seq_one_letter_code
_entity_poly.pdbx_strand_id
1 'polypeptide(L)'
;MDKFAQIAGGVMVLLTVYVAVTSHPPVGEAVARTFMPEHIDLMSIVTLVGGSVGGYITFAGGHRLLDAGICGEDKLDQVNRSSLTGIGITSVMRVFLFLAALGVISQGFTLDPSNPPASVFKLAVGEVGYKIFGVVMWSAAITSVIGCAT
;
A
#
# COMPACT_ATOMS: atom_id res chain seq x y z
N MET A 1 11.10 -16.59 7.22
CA MET A 1 10.73 -15.17 7.31
C MET A 1 9.48 -14.83 6.47
N ASP A 2 9.30 -15.47 5.34
CA ASP A 2 8.18 -15.18 4.42
C ASP A 2 6.79 -15.41 5.02
N LYS A 3 6.60 -16.45 5.84
CA LYS A 3 5.31 -16.75 6.48
C LYS A 3 4.87 -15.66 7.46
N PHE A 4 5.80 -15.10 8.22
CA PHE A 4 5.51 -14.01 9.15
C PHE A 4 5.10 -12.73 8.40
N ALA A 5 5.84 -12.37 7.35
CA ALA A 5 5.52 -11.22 6.51
C ALA A 5 4.16 -11.39 5.80
N GLN A 6 3.84 -12.61 5.32
CA GLN A 6 2.56 -12.92 4.70
C GLN A 6 1.39 -12.79 5.70
N ILE A 7 1.55 -13.29 6.92
CA ILE A 7 0.51 -13.18 7.97
C ILE A 7 0.33 -11.71 8.35
N ALA A 8 1.44 -10.99 8.59
CA ALA A 8 1.39 -9.58 8.94
C ALA A 8 0.73 -8.74 7.81
N GLY A 9 1.08 -9.03 6.55
CA GLY A 9 0.45 -8.42 5.38
C GLY A 9 -1.05 -8.74 5.30
N GLY A 10 -1.46 -9.98 5.53
CA GLY A 10 -2.86 -10.38 5.57
C GLY A 10 -3.64 -9.65 6.66
N VAL A 11 -3.08 -9.52 7.86
CA VAL A 11 -3.68 -8.76 8.95
C VAL A 11 -3.86 -7.29 8.57
N MET A 12 -2.86 -6.67 7.90
CA MET A 12 -2.99 -5.30 7.41
C MET A 12 -4.08 -5.13 6.37
N VAL A 13 -4.19 -6.07 5.43
CA VAL A 13 -5.27 -6.06 4.43
C VAL A 13 -6.63 -6.06 5.11
N LEU A 14 -6.84 -6.98 6.03
CA LEU A 14 -8.09 -7.10 6.77
C LEU A 14 -8.38 -5.83 7.60
N LEU A 15 -7.36 -5.30 8.27
CA LEU A 15 -7.50 -4.08 9.06
C LEU A 15 -7.85 -2.87 8.18
N THR A 16 -7.19 -2.73 7.02
CA THR A 16 -7.45 -1.63 6.08
C THR A 16 -8.87 -1.72 5.52
N VAL A 17 -9.31 -2.91 5.12
CA VAL A 17 -10.68 -3.13 4.64
C VAL A 17 -11.70 -2.82 5.75
N TYR A 18 -11.43 -3.28 6.97
CA TYR A 18 -12.26 -3.00 8.13
C TYR A 18 -12.41 -1.50 8.37
N VAL A 19 -11.29 -0.75 8.37
CA VAL A 19 -11.29 0.72 8.54
C VAL A 19 -12.05 1.38 7.39
N ALA A 20 -11.83 0.98 6.14
CA ALA A 20 -12.51 1.55 4.98
C ALA A 20 -14.03 1.36 5.06
N VAL A 21 -14.50 0.20 5.52
CA VAL A 21 -15.94 -0.08 5.67
C VAL A 21 -16.53 0.68 6.86
N THR A 22 -15.83 0.69 8.01
CA THR A 22 -16.33 1.31 9.25
C THR A 22 -16.33 2.84 9.19
N SER A 23 -15.40 3.44 8.44
CA SER A 23 -15.28 4.90 8.31
C SER A 23 -16.35 5.53 7.42
N HIS A 24 -17.21 4.73 6.77
CA HIS A 24 -18.26 5.22 5.87
C HIS A 24 -17.77 6.35 4.92
N PRO A 25 -16.73 6.09 4.10
CA PRO A 25 -16.20 7.12 3.22
C PRO A 25 -17.25 7.57 2.21
N PRO A 26 -17.26 8.85 1.82
CA PRO A 26 -18.14 9.36 0.77
C PRO A 26 -17.66 8.87 -0.62
N VAL A 27 -17.90 7.59 -0.91
CA VAL A 27 -17.41 6.92 -2.13
C VAL A 27 -17.90 7.62 -3.39
N GLY A 28 -19.15 8.10 -3.39
CA GLY A 28 -19.73 8.82 -4.52
C GLY A 28 -18.97 10.12 -4.83
N GLU A 29 -18.62 10.88 -3.80
CA GLU A 29 -17.83 12.10 -3.94
C GLU A 29 -16.38 11.79 -4.35
N ALA A 30 -15.77 10.74 -3.80
CA ALA A 30 -14.44 10.30 -4.18
C ALA A 30 -14.37 9.93 -5.67
N VAL A 31 -15.35 9.19 -6.18
CA VAL A 31 -15.43 8.85 -7.61
C VAL A 31 -15.66 10.09 -8.48
N ALA A 32 -16.59 10.98 -8.09
CA ALA A 32 -16.84 12.20 -8.84
C ALA A 32 -15.59 13.08 -8.92
N ARG A 33 -14.87 13.28 -7.81
CA ARG A 33 -13.63 14.08 -7.77
C ARG A 33 -12.44 13.41 -8.45
N THR A 34 -12.46 12.11 -8.65
CA THR A 34 -11.44 11.40 -9.45
C THR A 34 -11.50 11.83 -10.91
N PHE A 35 -12.72 12.05 -11.45
CA PHE A 35 -12.89 12.48 -12.84
C PHE A 35 -12.93 13.99 -13.01
N MET A 36 -13.39 14.72 -12.00
CA MET A 36 -13.48 16.19 -12.02
C MET A 36 -12.83 16.77 -10.75
N PRO A 37 -11.50 16.84 -10.68
CA PRO A 37 -10.81 17.44 -9.56
C PRO A 37 -11.06 18.95 -9.52
N GLU A 38 -11.37 19.50 -8.34
CA GLU A 38 -11.53 20.94 -8.15
C GLU A 38 -10.18 21.68 -8.22
N HIS A 39 -9.13 21.04 -7.75
CA HIS A 39 -7.77 21.57 -7.77
C HIS A 39 -6.79 20.49 -8.19
N ILE A 40 -5.92 20.84 -9.14
CA ILE A 40 -4.81 19.98 -9.58
C ILE A 40 -3.53 20.51 -8.92
N ASP A 41 -3.04 19.81 -7.92
CA ASP A 41 -1.74 20.09 -7.30
C ASP A 41 -0.65 19.24 -7.97
N LEU A 42 0.10 19.87 -8.86
CA LEU A 42 1.22 19.25 -9.59
C LEU A 42 2.28 18.69 -8.63
N MET A 43 2.55 19.36 -7.50
CA MET A 43 3.55 18.91 -6.57
C MET A 43 3.13 17.59 -5.89
N SER A 44 1.88 17.48 -5.50
CA SER A 44 1.32 16.23 -4.95
C SER A 44 1.37 15.10 -5.98
N ILE A 45 1.06 15.37 -7.24
CA ILE A 45 1.14 14.37 -8.32
C ILE A 45 2.58 13.89 -8.51
N VAL A 46 3.54 14.80 -8.62
CA VAL A 46 4.96 14.46 -8.77
C VAL A 46 5.46 13.64 -7.58
N THR A 47 5.07 14.03 -6.36
CA THR A 47 5.46 13.31 -5.13
C THR A 47 4.86 11.90 -5.10
N LEU A 48 3.58 11.73 -5.46
CA LEU A 48 2.92 10.43 -5.53
C LEU A 48 3.53 9.53 -6.59
N VAL A 49 3.78 10.06 -7.78
CA VAL A 49 4.43 9.31 -8.87
C VAL A 49 5.86 8.95 -8.47
N GLY A 50 6.65 9.90 -7.98
CA GLY A 50 8.03 9.67 -7.58
C GLY A 50 8.16 8.67 -6.42
N GLY A 51 7.27 8.75 -5.43
CA GLY A 51 7.22 7.81 -4.31
C GLY A 51 6.68 6.41 -4.67
N SER A 52 5.94 6.29 -5.77
CA SER A 52 5.34 5.03 -6.22
C SER A 52 6.19 4.27 -7.22
N VAL A 53 6.98 4.98 -8.03
CA VAL A 53 7.84 4.39 -9.06
C VAL A 53 9.22 4.06 -8.47
N GLY A 54 9.32 2.90 -7.86
CA GLY A 54 10.59 2.35 -7.38
C GLY A 54 11.43 1.79 -8.54
N GLY A 55 12.00 2.64 -9.40
CA GLY A 55 12.78 2.21 -10.56
C GLY A 55 13.94 1.27 -10.21
N TYR A 56 14.59 1.49 -9.08
CA TYR A 56 15.69 0.64 -8.61
C TYR A 56 15.23 -0.79 -8.27
N ILE A 57 14.07 -0.96 -7.66
CA ILE A 57 13.51 -2.27 -7.30
C ILE A 57 13.21 -3.12 -8.56
N THR A 58 12.85 -2.48 -9.65
CA THR A 58 12.60 -3.17 -10.92
C THR A 58 13.88 -3.82 -11.47
N PHE A 59 15.01 -3.14 -11.36
CA PHE A 59 16.30 -3.69 -11.78
C PHE A 59 16.81 -4.76 -10.81
N ALA A 60 16.71 -4.53 -9.50
CA ALA A 60 17.10 -5.50 -8.48
C ALA A 60 16.23 -6.77 -8.53
N GLY A 61 14.95 -6.66 -8.89
CA GLY A 61 14.04 -7.78 -9.06
C GLY A 61 14.46 -8.74 -10.17
N GLY A 62 15.16 -8.26 -11.20
CA GLY A 62 15.70 -9.10 -12.27
C GLY A 62 16.71 -10.14 -11.77
N HIS A 63 17.60 -9.78 -10.85
CA HIS A 63 18.56 -10.72 -10.26
C HIS A 63 17.87 -11.85 -9.50
N ARG A 64 16.82 -11.56 -8.76
CA ARG A 64 16.06 -12.58 -8.03
C ARG A 64 15.36 -13.59 -8.93
N LEU A 65 14.91 -13.16 -10.11
CA LEU A 65 14.34 -14.06 -11.10
C LEU A 65 15.41 -15.00 -11.66
N LEU A 66 16.62 -14.48 -11.91
CA LEU A 66 17.77 -15.27 -12.36
C LEU A 66 18.19 -16.29 -11.28
N ASP A 67 18.30 -15.88 -10.03
CA ASP A 67 18.66 -16.74 -8.90
C ASP A 67 17.62 -17.84 -8.65
N ALA A 68 16.33 -17.53 -8.90
CA ALA A 68 15.24 -18.49 -8.83
C ALA A 68 15.19 -19.45 -10.03
N GLY A 69 16.11 -19.33 -11.00
CA GLY A 69 16.13 -20.13 -12.21
C GLY A 69 14.98 -19.84 -13.19
N ILE A 70 14.36 -18.67 -13.05
CA ILE A 70 13.27 -18.21 -13.92
C ILE A 70 13.91 -17.46 -15.08
N CYS A 71 14.41 -18.21 -16.06
CA CYS A 71 15.08 -17.69 -17.26
C CYS A 71 14.43 -18.28 -18.51
N GLY A 72 14.48 -17.52 -19.60
CA GLY A 72 14.02 -17.96 -20.93
C GLY A 72 12.61 -17.51 -21.27
N GLU A 73 12.31 -17.54 -22.56
CA GLU A 73 11.04 -17.07 -23.11
C GLU A 73 9.83 -17.91 -22.60
N ASP A 74 10.05 -19.17 -22.33
CA ASP A 74 9.00 -20.09 -21.81
C ASP A 74 8.47 -19.70 -20.42
N LYS A 75 9.23 -18.87 -19.68
CA LYS A 75 8.87 -18.40 -18.34
C LYS A 75 8.23 -17.00 -18.32
N LEU A 76 8.20 -16.31 -19.46
CA LEU A 76 7.66 -14.95 -19.56
C LEU A 76 6.20 -14.86 -19.12
N ASP A 77 5.38 -15.83 -19.50
CA ASP A 77 3.97 -15.86 -19.13
C ASP A 77 3.78 -15.98 -17.61
N GLN A 78 4.62 -16.77 -16.96
CA GLN A 78 4.60 -16.92 -15.50
C GLN A 78 4.97 -15.62 -14.80
N VAL A 79 6.03 -14.94 -15.26
CA VAL A 79 6.50 -13.66 -14.72
C VAL A 79 5.44 -12.58 -14.94
N ASN A 80 4.87 -12.52 -16.15
CA ASN A 80 3.88 -11.51 -16.51
C ASN A 80 2.60 -11.70 -15.68
N ARG A 81 2.11 -12.92 -15.53
CA ARG A 81 0.94 -13.24 -14.70
C ARG A 81 1.19 -12.88 -13.21
N SER A 82 2.35 -13.21 -12.69
CA SER A 82 2.72 -12.91 -11.30
C SER A 82 2.78 -11.39 -11.09
N SER A 83 3.38 -10.65 -12.00
CA SER A 83 3.49 -9.20 -11.96
C SER A 83 2.12 -8.53 -12.05
N LEU A 84 1.28 -8.93 -12.98
CA LEU A 84 -0.09 -8.41 -13.12
C LEU A 84 -0.92 -8.66 -11.87
N THR A 85 -0.81 -9.85 -11.28
CA THR A 85 -1.50 -10.16 -10.03
C THR A 85 -1.01 -9.28 -8.88
N GLY A 86 0.31 -9.11 -8.76
CA GLY A 86 0.90 -8.24 -7.74
C GLY A 86 0.48 -6.77 -7.88
N ILE A 87 0.49 -6.25 -9.11
CA ILE A 87 0.04 -4.89 -9.41
C ILE A 87 -1.46 -4.74 -9.09
N GLY A 88 -2.28 -5.71 -9.48
CA GLY A 88 -3.72 -5.69 -9.21
C GLY A 88 -4.01 -5.64 -7.72
N ILE A 89 -3.43 -6.52 -6.93
CA ILE A 89 -3.60 -6.56 -5.47
C ILE A 89 -3.14 -5.24 -4.84
N THR A 90 -1.97 -4.74 -5.22
CA THR A 90 -1.42 -3.49 -4.69
C THR A 90 -2.31 -2.29 -5.03
N SER A 91 -2.86 -2.23 -6.26
CA SER A 91 -3.76 -1.17 -6.68
C SER A 91 -5.06 -1.18 -5.87
N VAL A 92 -5.65 -2.34 -5.68
CA VAL A 92 -6.85 -2.50 -4.84
C VAL A 92 -6.57 -2.05 -3.40
N MET A 93 -5.44 -2.46 -2.82
CA MET A 93 -5.05 -2.05 -1.47
C MET A 93 -4.84 -0.54 -1.34
N ARG A 94 -4.27 0.11 -2.35
CA ARG A 94 -4.12 1.58 -2.36
C ARG A 94 -5.48 2.29 -2.36
N VAL A 95 -6.43 1.78 -3.12
CA VAL A 95 -7.80 2.33 -3.13
C VAL A 95 -8.45 2.20 -1.77
N PHE A 96 -8.36 1.03 -1.12
CA PHE A 96 -8.89 0.84 0.23
C PHE A 96 -8.22 1.74 1.27
N LEU A 97 -6.91 1.90 1.21
CA LEU A 97 -6.18 2.78 2.11
C LEU A 97 -6.59 4.25 1.92
N PHE A 98 -6.75 4.67 0.65
CA PHE A 98 -7.24 6.01 0.33
C PHE A 98 -8.66 6.23 0.87
N LEU A 99 -9.57 5.28 0.66
CA LEU A 99 -10.94 5.37 1.17
C LEU A 99 -10.98 5.37 2.71
N ALA A 100 -10.12 4.59 3.36
CA ALA A 100 -9.98 4.60 4.81
C ALA A 100 -9.53 5.97 5.32
N ALA A 101 -8.52 6.57 4.70
CA ALA A 101 -8.05 7.90 5.05
C ALA A 101 -9.11 8.97 4.81
N LEU A 102 -9.79 8.92 3.66
CA LEU A 102 -10.87 9.84 3.32
C LEU A 102 -12.04 9.72 4.31
N GLY A 103 -12.42 8.50 4.70
CA GLY A 103 -13.47 8.26 5.68
C GLY A 103 -13.14 8.87 7.05
N VAL A 104 -11.90 8.75 7.52
CA VAL A 104 -11.46 9.35 8.78
C VAL A 104 -11.46 10.89 8.71
N ILE A 105 -10.98 11.45 7.60
CA ILE A 105 -10.95 12.91 7.39
C ILE A 105 -12.37 13.47 7.27
N SER A 106 -13.28 12.78 6.58
CA SER A 106 -14.67 13.22 6.42
C SER A 106 -15.46 13.27 7.73
N GLN A 107 -15.02 12.52 8.75
CA GLN A 107 -15.57 12.60 10.11
C GLN A 107 -15.03 13.78 10.92
N GLY A 108 -14.19 14.64 10.34
CA GLY A 108 -13.64 15.82 10.97
C GLY A 108 -12.37 15.57 11.77
N PHE A 109 -11.78 14.37 11.67
CA PHE A 109 -10.50 14.10 12.33
C PHE A 109 -9.34 14.66 11.51
N THR A 110 -8.38 15.25 12.20
CA THR A 110 -7.12 15.71 11.60
C THR A 110 -6.07 14.63 11.72
N LEU A 111 -5.43 14.32 10.60
CA LEU A 111 -4.32 13.37 10.58
C LEU A 111 -3.04 14.05 11.09
N ASP A 112 -2.22 13.30 11.82
CA ASP A 112 -0.90 13.77 12.24
C ASP A 112 0.02 13.90 11.01
N PRO A 113 0.52 15.11 10.70
CA PRO A 113 1.40 15.31 9.55
C PRO A 113 2.69 14.50 9.61
N SER A 114 3.13 14.09 10.80
CA SER A 114 4.35 13.31 10.99
C SER A 114 4.18 11.86 10.54
N ASN A 115 2.97 11.30 10.72
CA ASN A 115 2.68 9.91 10.34
C ASN A 115 1.18 9.72 9.99
N PRO A 116 0.74 10.24 8.83
CA PRO A 116 -0.66 10.19 8.45
C PRO A 116 -1.25 8.77 8.42
N PRO A 117 -0.58 7.74 7.87
CA PRO A 117 -1.14 6.39 7.85
C PRO A 117 -1.39 5.83 9.26
N ALA A 118 -0.44 6.00 10.18
CA ALA A 118 -0.61 5.55 11.56
C ALA A 118 -1.79 6.23 12.26
N SER A 119 -1.99 7.52 11.97
CA SER A 119 -3.13 8.29 12.49
C SER A 119 -4.47 7.74 12.02
N VAL A 120 -4.58 7.32 10.76
CA VAL A 120 -5.80 6.70 10.23
C VAL A 120 -6.17 5.47 11.04
N PHE A 121 -5.22 4.57 11.30
CA PHE A 121 -5.48 3.36 12.07
C PHE A 121 -5.75 3.64 13.55
N LYS A 122 -5.07 4.64 14.12
CA LYS A 122 -5.31 5.08 15.50
C LYS A 122 -6.70 5.66 15.69
N LEU A 123 -7.15 6.51 14.79
CA LEU A 123 -8.44 7.18 14.87
C LEU A 123 -9.60 6.23 14.58
N ALA A 124 -9.41 5.27 13.67
CA ALA A 124 -10.45 4.32 13.28
C ALA A 124 -10.61 3.14 14.24
N VAL A 125 -9.50 2.61 14.79
CA VAL A 125 -9.48 1.37 15.60
C VAL A 125 -8.88 1.59 17.00
N GLY A 126 -8.44 2.80 17.30
CA GLY A 126 -7.82 3.14 18.57
C GLY A 126 -6.37 2.66 18.70
N GLU A 127 -5.89 2.57 19.94
CA GLU A 127 -4.51 2.18 20.25
C GLU A 127 -4.12 0.79 19.73
N VAL A 128 -5.07 -0.13 19.61
CA VAL A 128 -4.82 -1.47 19.07
C VAL A 128 -4.47 -1.37 17.60
N GLY A 129 -5.23 -0.62 16.82
CA GLY A 129 -4.94 -0.37 15.41
C GLY A 129 -3.58 0.28 15.18
N TYR A 130 -3.23 1.25 16.02
CA TYR A 130 -1.92 1.90 15.99
C TYR A 130 -0.76 0.92 16.24
N LYS A 131 -0.89 0.06 17.26
CA LYS A 131 0.14 -0.94 17.57
C LYS A 131 0.29 -1.99 16.48
N ILE A 132 -0.83 -2.50 15.94
CA ILE A 132 -0.80 -3.46 14.82
C ILE A 132 -0.12 -2.83 13.62
N PHE A 133 -0.49 -1.60 13.26
CA PHE A 133 0.16 -0.86 12.18
C PHE A 133 1.67 -0.73 12.41
N GLY A 134 2.09 -0.37 13.62
CA GLY A 134 3.50 -0.26 13.99
C GLY A 134 4.27 -1.57 13.79
N VAL A 135 3.72 -2.69 14.26
CA VAL A 135 4.33 -4.03 14.10
C VAL A 135 4.46 -4.41 12.63
N VAL A 136 3.43 -4.14 11.83
CA VAL A 136 3.46 -4.45 10.40
C VAL A 136 4.47 -3.58 9.66
N MET A 137 4.53 -2.28 9.96
CA MET A 137 5.52 -1.36 9.36
C MET A 137 6.94 -1.76 9.76
N TRP A 138 7.15 -2.16 11.00
CA TRP A 138 8.44 -2.68 11.45
C TRP A 138 8.85 -3.96 10.70
N SER A 139 7.91 -4.90 10.55
CA SER A 139 8.12 -6.12 9.76
C SER A 139 8.43 -5.82 8.30
N ALA A 140 7.70 -4.90 7.68
CA ALA A 140 7.92 -4.47 6.30
C ALA A 140 9.29 -3.81 6.13
N ALA A 141 9.69 -2.96 7.08
CA ALA A 141 11.01 -2.31 7.05
C ALA A 141 12.14 -3.33 7.11
N ILE A 142 12.07 -4.31 8.04
CA ILE A 142 13.07 -5.38 8.12
C ILE A 142 13.13 -6.19 6.83
N THR A 143 11.98 -6.58 6.29
CA THR A 143 11.92 -7.36 5.05
C THR A 143 12.51 -6.57 3.87
N SER A 144 12.26 -5.26 3.82
CA SER A 144 12.81 -4.37 2.80
C SER A 144 14.33 -4.25 2.91
N VAL A 145 14.85 -4.05 4.13
CA VAL A 145 16.31 -3.97 4.37
C VAL A 145 17.01 -5.26 3.97
N ILE A 146 16.49 -6.40 4.40
CA ILE A 146 17.05 -7.72 4.03
C ILE A 146 16.98 -7.90 2.50
N GLY A 147 15.85 -7.50 1.90
CA GLY A 147 15.67 -7.60 0.46
C GLY A 147 16.59 -6.72 -0.38
N CYS A 148 17.10 -5.63 0.18
CA CYS A 148 18.09 -4.77 -0.47
C CYS A 148 19.53 -5.22 -0.21
N ALA A 149 19.78 -6.03 0.82
CA ALA A 149 21.11 -6.48 1.22
C ALA A 149 21.53 -7.80 0.54
N THR A 150 20.60 -8.51 -0.07
CA THR A 150 20.82 -9.75 -0.84
C THR A 150 20.74 -9.51 -2.31
#